data_ccab6cca669f379284c9335067966e5f
#
_entry.id   ccab6cca669f379284c9335067966e5f
#
_cell.length_a   1.000
_cell.length_b   1.000
_cell.length_c   1.000
_cell.angle_alpha   90.00
_cell.angle_beta   90.00
_cell.angle_gamma   90.00
#
_symmetry.space_group_name_H-M   'P 1'
#
loop_
_entity.id
_entity.type
_entity.pdbx_description
1 polymer ?
#
loop_
_entity_poly.entity_id
_entity_poly.type
_entity_poly.pdbx_seq_one_letter_code
_entity_poly.pdbx_strand_id
1 'polypeptide(L)'
;ICTSLIAVILTIKLFLLINQFEKQQIKKGRDITSARIMSRIIKITIIVVLVLLYGEHFGMSLSGLLTFGGIGGLAVGMAGKDILSNFFSGIMLYFDRPFSIGDWIRSPDRNIEGTVAEIGWRITKITTFDNRPLYVPNSLFSSISVENPGRMTNRRITTTIGLRYEDAAKVGVIVEAVRE
;
A
#
# COMPACT_ATOMS: atom_id res chain seq x y z
N ILE A 1 -13.78 41.27 14.48
CA ILE A 1 -13.19 42.00 13.34
C ILE A 1 -11.68 41.65 13.21
N CYS A 2 -10.87 41.78 14.27
CA CYS A 2 -9.43 41.43 14.21
C CYS A 2 -9.17 39.98 13.88
N THR A 3 -9.90 39.05 14.46
CA THR A 3 -9.74 37.60 14.20
C THR A 3 -10.06 37.24 12.74
N SER A 4 -11.11 37.85 12.17
CA SER A 4 -11.49 37.64 10.77
C SER A 4 -10.44 38.17 9.79
N LEU A 5 -9.86 39.36 10.09
CA LEU A 5 -8.78 39.95 9.29
C LEU A 5 -7.52 39.06 9.32
N ILE A 6 -7.13 38.56 10.49
CA ILE A 6 -5.99 37.66 10.65
C ILE A 6 -6.22 36.36 9.86
N ALA A 7 -7.42 35.78 9.92
CA ALA A 7 -7.77 34.56 9.17
C ALA A 7 -7.66 34.78 7.66
N VAL A 8 -8.15 35.90 7.14
CA VAL A 8 -8.05 36.27 5.72
C VAL A 8 -6.59 36.42 5.29
N ILE A 9 -5.78 37.12 6.08
CA ILE A 9 -4.36 37.34 5.79
C ILE A 9 -3.60 36.01 5.79
N LEU A 10 -3.86 35.13 6.78
CA LEU A 10 -3.26 33.77 6.84
C LEU A 10 -3.66 32.94 5.64
N THR A 11 -4.92 32.98 5.23
CA THR A 11 -5.41 32.26 4.06
C THR A 11 -4.70 32.71 2.79
N ILE A 12 -4.60 34.01 2.56
CA ILE A 12 -3.92 34.58 1.40
C ILE A 12 -2.44 34.16 1.38
N LYS A 13 -1.74 34.27 2.53
CA LYS A 13 -0.34 33.79 2.63
C LYS A 13 -0.20 32.32 2.33
N LEU A 14 -1.10 31.51 2.84
CA LEU A 14 -1.09 30.06 2.62
C LEU A 14 -1.32 29.72 1.13
N PHE A 15 -2.24 30.41 0.46
CA PHE A 15 -2.44 30.26 -0.98
C PHE A 15 -1.20 30.69 -1.80
N LEU A 16 -0.53 31.75 -1.40
CA LEU A 16 0.71 32.20 -2.05
C LEU A 16 1.83 31.16 -1.88
N LEU A 17 1.97 30.57 -0.68
CA LEU A 17 2.94 29.51 -0.42
C LEU A 17 2.66 28.25 -1.28
N ILE A 18 1.38 27.85 -1.41
CA ILE A 18 0.99 26.72 -2.25
C ILE A 18 1.34 26.99 -3.72
N ASN A 19 1.08 28.21 -4.20
CA ASN A 19 1.43 28.60 -5.57
C ASN A 19 2.96 28.60 -5.80
N GLN A 20 3.73 29.03 -4.80
CA GLN A 20 5.20 28.97 -4.86
C GLN A 20 5.69 27.52 -4.89
N PHE A 21 5.10 26.66 -4.04
CA PHE A 21 5.42 25.23 -4.00
C PHE A 21 5.10 24.54 -5.34
N GLU A 22 3.94 24.84 -5.93
CA GLU A 22 3.56 24.33 -7.26
C GLU A 22 4.62 24.71 -8.31
N LYS A 23 5.01 26.00 -8.37
CA LYS A 23 6.03 26.48 -9.29
C LYS A 23 7.40 25.81 -9.08
N GLN A 24 7.78 25.56 -7.83
CA GLN A 24 9.03 24.87 -7.50
C GLN A 24 9.01 23.40 -7.95
N GLN A 25 7.88 22.70 -7.78
CA GLN A 25 7.74 21.30 -8.21
C GLN A 25 7.83 21.18 -9.75
N ILE A 26 7.20 22.11 -10.46
CA ILE A 26 7.28 22.17 -11.92
C ILE A 26 8.72 22.44 -12.40
N LYS A 27 9.44 23.36 -11.70
CA LYS A 27 10.85 23.64 -12.01
C LYS A 27 11.78 22.45 -11.75
N LYS A 28 11.44 21.56 -10.80
CA LYS A 28 12.19 20.33 -10.49
C LYS A 28 11.92 19.17 -11.47
N GLY A 29 11.21 19.42 -12.59
CA GLY A 29 10.96 18.42 -13.63
C GLY A 29 9.82 17.44 -13.31
N ARG A 30 8.98 17.72 -12.30
CA ARG A 30 7.78 16.93 -12.06
C ARG A 30 6.71 17.24 -13.11
N ASP A 31 5.89 16.23 -13.40
CA ASP A 31 4.77 16.36 -14.30
C ASP A 31 3.85 17.52 -13.87
N ILE A 32 3.61 18.44 -14.81
CA ILE A 32 2.82 19.67 -14.61
C ILE A 32 1.40 19.32 -14.14
N THR A 33 0.83 18.26 -14.68
CA THR A 33 -0.54 17.81 -14.34
C THR A 33 -0.62 17.36 -12.90
N SER A 34 0.31 16.54 -12.44
CA SER A 34 0.38 16.05 -11.07
C SER A 34 0.58 17.17 -10.05
N ALA A 35 1.46 18.13 -10.34
CA ALA A 35 1.70 19.30 -9.49
C ALA A 35 0.45 20.19 -9.34
N ARG A 36 -0.28 20.41 -10.44
CA ARG A 36 -1.52 21.21 -10.44
C ARG A 36 -2.66 20.51 -9.67
N ILE A 37 -2.84 19.21 -9.88
CA ILE A 37 -3.87 18.43 -9.17
C ILE A 37 -3.61 18.49 -7.66
N MET A 38 -2.37 18.25 -7.22
CA MET A 38 -2.00 18.30 -5.81
C MET A 38 -2.26 19.69 -5.21
N SER A 39 -1.86 20.75 -5.90
CA SER A 39 -2.12 22.12 -5.47
C SER A 39 -3.63 22.42 -5.33
N ARG A 40 -4.46 21.95 -6.27
CA ARG A 40 -5.93 22.12 -6.20
C ARG A 40 -6.52 21.36 -5.02
N ILE A 41 -6.13 20.11 -4.79
CA ILE A 41 -6.62 19.31 -3.66
C ILE A 41 -6.29 20.01 -2.33
N ILE A 42 -5.04 20.46 -2.15
CA ILE A 42 -4.62 21.16 -0.95
C ILE A 42 -5.44 22.46 -0.75
N LYS A 43 -5.66 23.25 -1.80
CA LYS A 43 -6.46 24.47 -1.72
C LYS A 43 -7.92 24.19 -1.32
N ILE A 44 -8.54 23.17 -1.93
CA ILE A 44 -9.92 22.78 -1.61
C ILE A 44 -10.00 22.32 -0.15
N THR A 45 -9.06 21.49 0.30
CA THR A 45 -9.02 21.02 1.70
C THR A 45 -8.90 22.20 2.68
N ILE A 46 -8.04 23.16 2.40
CA ILE A 46 -7.87 24.36 3.23
C ILE A 46 -9.16 25.18 3.27
N ILE A 47 -9.82 25.38 2.13
CA ILE A 47 -11.10 26.13 2.08
C ILE A 47 -12.15 25.41 2.95
N VAL A 48 -12.29 24.09 2.81
CA VAL A 48 -13.25 23.29 3.60
C VAL A 48 -12.95 23.43 5.10
N VAL A 49 -11.69 23.27 5.51
CA VAL A 49 -11.28 23.40 6.91
C VAL A 49 -11.57 24.82 7.44
N LEU A 50 -11.28 25.86 6.65
CA LEU A 50 -11.57 27.25 7.05
C LEU A 50 -13.07 27.52 7.18
N VAL A 51 -13.90 26.99 6.27
CA VAL A 51 -15.36 27.10 6.38
C VAL A 51 -15.86 26.41 7.64
N LEU A 52 -15.34 25.25 8.00
CA LEU A 52 -15.71 24.54 9.23
C LEU A 52 -15.26 25.28 10.50
N LEU A 53 -14.06 25.89 10.49
CA LEU A 53 -13.53 26.60 11.66
C LEU A 53 -14.15 27.98 11.86
N TYR A 54 -14.44 28.69 10.80
CA TYR A 54 -14.89 30.06 10.86
C TYR A 54 -16.36 30.29 10.47
N GLY A 55 -17.04 29.22 10.02
CA GLY A 55 -18.42 29.29 9.54
C GLY A 55 -19.41 29.82 10.57
N GLU A 56 -19.19 29.56 11.86
CA GLU A 56 -19.98 30.10 12.96
C GLU A 56 -19.91 31.63 13.00
N HIS A 57 -18.75 32.24 12.71
CA HIS A 57 -18.58 33.69 12.62
C HIS A 57 -19.34 34.31 11.45
N PHE A 58 -19.69 33.52 10.44
CA PHE A 58 -20.50 33.94 9.29
C PHE A 58 -21.99 33.64 9.46
N GLY A 59 -22.42 33.26 10.69
CA GLY A 59 -23.81 32.98 11.00
C GLY A 59 -24.29 31.56 10.62
N MET A 60 -23.39 30.65 10.28
CA MET A 60 -23.73 29.24 10.04
C MET A 60 -23.95 28.55 11.40
N SER A 61 -24.96 27.69 11.50
CA SER A 61 -25.19 26.94 12.73
C SER A 61 -24.09 25.90 12.93
N LEU A 62 -23.50 25.87 14.13
CA LEU A 62 -22.46 24.91 14.50
C LEU A 62 -22.91 23.47 14.28
N SER A 63 -24.16 23.15 14.61
CA SER A 63 -24.76 21.83 14.38
C SER A 63 -24.80 21.46 12.90
N GLY A 64 -25.14 22.41 12.03
CA GLY A 64 -25.10 22.23 10.57
C GLY A 64 -23.68 21.96 10.07
N LEU A 65 -22.71 22.74 10.51
CA LEU A 65 -21.31 22.56 10.14
C LEU A 65 -20.74 21.19 10.58
N LEU A 66 -21.06 20.76 11.81
CA LEU A 66 -20.65 19.46 12.33
C LEU A 66 -21.33 18.32 11.59
N THR A 67 -22.61 18.46 11.25
CA THR A 67 -23.34 17.44 10.48
C THR A 67 -22.75 17.31 9.07
N PHE A 68 -22.59 18.40 8.34
CA PHE A 68 -22.00 18.38 7.00
C PHE A 68 -20.54 17.92 7.02
N GLY A 69 -19.74 18.39 7.99
CA GLY A 69 -18.37 17.94 8.17
C GLY A 69 -18.25 16.46 8.51
N GLY A 70 -19.14 15.95 9.37
CA GLY A 70 -19.18 14.55 9.77
C GLY A 70 -19.61 13.63 8.62
N ILE A 71 -20.70 13.95 7.92
CA ILE A 71 -21.15 13.15 6.77
C ILE A 71 -20.16 13.23 5.61
N GLY A 72 -19.65 14.44 5.31
CA GLY A 72 -18.64 14.64 4.28
C GLY A 72 -17.33 13.93 4.60
N GLY A 73 -16.90 14.00 5.87
CA GLY A 73 -15.72 13.29 6.36
C GLY A 73 -15.86 11.77 6.25
N LEU A 74 -17.03 11.24 6.61
CA LEU A 74 -17.34 9.81 6.44
C LEU A 74 -17.28 9.40 4.96
N ALA A 75 -17.90 10.17 4.07
CA ALA A 75 -17.89 9.89 2.64
C ALA A 75 -16.46 9.87 2.06
N VAL A 76 -15.64 10.87 2.41
CA VAL A 76 -14.22 10.94 2.00
C VAL A 76 -13.42 9.81 2.62
N GLY A 77 -13.65 9.49 3.90
CA GLY A 77 -12.99 8.37 4.59
C GLY A 77 -13.30 7.02 3.93
N MET A 78 -14.56 6.78 3.57
CA MET A 78 -14.96 5.58 2.84
C MET A 78 -14.34 5.52 1.44
N ALA A 79 -14.31 6.62 0.72
CA ALA A 79 -13.66 6.70 -0.60
C ALA A 79 -12.15 6.48 -0.53
N GLY A 80 -11.50 6.90 0.58
CA GLY A 80 -10.06 6.73 0.82
C GLY A 80 -9.66 5.43 1.51
N LYS A 81 -10.61 4.58 1.90
CA LYS A 81 -10.37 3.36 2.69
C LYS A 81 -9.26 2.49 2.11
N ASP A 82 -9.30 2.23 0.80
CA ASP A 82 -8.34 1.34 0.15
C ASP A 82 -6.92 1.93 0.13
N ILE A 83 -6.81 3.24 0.00
CA ILE A 83 -5.52 3.94 0.05
C ILE A 83 -4.91 3.80 1.44
N LEU A 84 -5.69 4.07 2.48
CA LEU A 84 -5.28 3.93 3.87
C LEU A 84 -4.93 2.48 4.22
N SER A 85 -5.74 1.52 3.79
CA SER A 85 -5.48 0.09 3.99
C SER A 85 -4.14 -0.32 3.40
N ASN A 86 -3.86 0.06 2.16
CA ASN A 86 -2.58 -0.24 1.51
C ASN A 86 -1.39 0.43 2.20
N PHE A 87 -1.56 1.67 2.65
CA PHE A 87 -0.53 2.41 3.38
C PHE A 87 -0.18 1.74 4.72
N PHE A 88 -1.19 1.42 5.53
CA PHE A 88 -0.96 0.74 6.81
C PHE A 88 -0.39 -0.67 6.63
N SER A 89 -0.87 -1.42 5.63
CA SER A 89 -0.30 -2.73 5.31
C SER A 89 1.15 -2.62 4.86
N GLY A 90 1.51 -1.60 4.08
CA GLY A 90 2.91 -1.33 3.72
C GLY A 90 3.80 -1.05 4.93
N ILE A 91 3.29 -0.29 5.91
CA ILE A 91 3.99 -0.07 7.18
C ILE A 91 4.18 -1.39 7.94
N MET A 92 3.12 -2.23 8.04
CA MET A 92 3.21 -3.53 8.73
C MET A 92 4.20 -4.46 8.04
N LEU A 93 4.22 -4.53 6.71
CA LEU A 93 5.24 -5.29 5.98
C LEU A 93 6.66 -4.85 6.33
N TYR A 94 6.87 -3.56 6.58
CA TYR A 94 8.18 -3.03 6.97
C TYR A 94 8.55 -3.38 8.42
N PHE A 95 7.59 -3.41 9.35
CA PHE A 95 7.83 -3.76 10.75
C PHE A 95 7.93 -5.26 10.97
N ASP A 96 6.95 -6.03 10.52
CA ASP A 96 6.85 -7.47 10.76
C ASP A 96 7.79 -8.29 9.88
N ARG A 97 8.17 -7.75 8.72
CA ARG A 97 9.09 -8.35 7.73
C ARG A 97 8.80 -9.82 7.44
N PRO A 98 7.59 -10.20 7.06
CA PRO A 98 7.31 -11.56 6.65
C PRO A 98 8.18 -11.99 5.45
N PHE A 99 8.55 -11.01 4.64
CA PHE A 99 9.52 -11.13 3.55
C PHE A 99 10.31 -9.83 3.40
N SER A 100 11.44 -9.89 2.72
CA SER A 100 12.33 -8.76 2.43
C SER A 100 12.54 -8.60 0.93
N ILE A 101 13.08 -7.45 0.51
CA ILE A 101 13.50 -7.25 -0.88
C ILE A 101 14.55 -8.31 -1.22
N GLY A 102 14.38 -9.00 -2.34
CA GLY A 102 15.20 -10.13 -2.78
C GLY A 102 14.68 -11.50 -2.36
N ASP A 103 13.72 -11.58 -1.44
CA ASP A 103 13.14 -12.86 -1.05
C ASP A 103 12.24 -13.41 -2.18
N TRP A 104 12.31 -14.72 -2.38
CA TRP A 104 11.33 -15.44 -3.18
C TRP A 104 10.12 -15.73 -2.33
N ILE A 105 8.97 -15.25 -2.75
CA ILE A 105 7.68 -15.47 -2.07
C ILE A 105 6.69 -16.17 -2.98
N ARG A 106 5.80 -16.93 -2.37
CA ARG A 106 4.71 -17.61 -3.03
C ARG A 106 3.43 -17.43 -2.22
N SER A 107 2.31 -17.18 -2.89
CA SER A 107 0.98 -17.24 -2.30
C SER A 107 0.11 -18.22 -3.09
N PRO A 108 -0.19 -19.40 -2.52
CA PRO A 108 -1.04 -20.38 -3.17
C PRO A 108 -2.47 -19.85 -3.42
N ASP A 109 -2.96 -18.99 -2.50
CA ASP A 109 -4.34 -18.47 -2.50
C ASP A 109 -4.65 -17.61 -3.74
N ARG A 110 -3.65 -16.93 -4.30
CA ARG A 110 -3.80 -15.97 -5.39
C ARG A 110 -2.90 -16.23 -6.59
N ASN A 111 -2.21 -17.36 -6.58
CA ASN A 111 -1.26 -17.71 -7.64
C ASN A 111 -0.20 -16.62 -7.89
N ILE A 112 0.26 -15.99 -6.80
CA ILE A 112 1.33 -15.00 -6.80
C ILE A 112 2.62 -15.76 -6.51
N GLU A 113 3.62 -15.63 -7.38
CA GLU A 113 4.93 -16.24 -7.17
C GLU A 113 6.01 -15.41 -7.86
N GLY A 114 7.14 -15.22 -7.16
CA GLY A 114 8.27 -14.47 -7.70
C GLY A 114 9.16 -13.86 -6.63
N THR A 115 10.14 -13.09 -7.07
CA THR A 115 11.10 -12.40 -6.20
C THR A 115 10.65 -10.97 -5.92
N VAL A 116 10.66 -10.56 -4.66
CA VAL A 116 10.31 -9.20 -4.24
C VAL A 116 11.37 -8.24 -4.73
N ALA A 117 11.01 -7.37 -5.67
CA ALA A 117 11.92 -6.36 -6.22
C ALA A 117 11.90 -5.05 -5.41
N GLU A 118 10.72 -4.63 -4.96
CA GLU A 118 10.53 -3.36 -4.25
C GLU A 118 9.29 -3.44 -3.36
N ILE A 119 9.36 -2.86 -2.18
CA ILE A 119 8.21 -2.67 -1.28
C ILE A 119 7.94 -1.17 -1.21
N GLY A 120 6.90 -0.74 -1.91
CA GLY A 120 6.45 0.65 -1.90
C GLY A 120 5.44 0.92 -0.78
N TRP A 121 5.08 2.18 -0.60
CA TRP A 121 4.11 2.60 0.43
C TRP A 121 2.69 2.08 0.18
N ARG A 122 2.31 1.75 -1.05
CA ARG A 122 0.99 1.29 -1.45
C ARG A 122 1.01 -0.06 -2.16
N ILE A 123 2.05 -0.33 -2.94
CA ILE A 123 2.19 -1.52 -3.77
C ILE A 123 3.57 -2.13 -3.58
N THR A 124 3.61 -3.45 -3.60
CA THR A 124 4.85 -4.24 -3.68
C THR A 124 5.03 -4.73 -5.11
N LYS A 125 6.22 -4.54 -5.65
CA LYS A 125 6.62 -5.03 -6.96
C LYS A 125 7.32 -6.38 -6.81
N ILE A 126 6.83 -7.37 -7.52
CA ILE A 126 7.38 -8.73 -7.57
C ILE A 126 7.82 -9.00 -8.99
N THR A 127 8.99 -9.57 -9.18
CA THR A 127 9.45 -10.06 -10.48
C THR A 127 9.11 -11.55 -10.56
N THR A 128 8.24 -11.92 -11.48
CA THR A 128 7.89 -13.32 -11.73
C THR A 128 9.05 -14.06 -12.40
N PHE A 129 9.02 -15.40 -12.44
CA PHE A 129 10.05 -16.20 -13.11
C PHE A 129 10.18 -15.92 -14.61
N ASP A 130 9.09 -15.42 -15.24
CA ASP A 130 9.11 -14.98 -16.64
C ASP A 130 9.67 -13.54 -16.80
N ASN A 131 10.31 -12.98 -15.76
CA ASN A 131 10.81 -11.61 -15.73
C ASN A 131 9.73 -10.52 -15.93
N ARG A 132 8.46 -10.84 -15.68
CA ARG A 132 7.38 -9.86 -15.74
C ARG A 132 7.21 -9.17 -14.39
N PRO A 133 7.07 -7.84 -14.35
CA PRO A 133 6.76 -7.14 -13.12
C PRO A 133 5.29 -7.38 -12.74
N LEU A 134 5.06 -7.90 -11.55
CA LEU A 134 3.75 -8.06 -10.93
C LEU A 134 3.61 -7.02 -9.82
N TYR A 135 2.57 -6.19 -9.91
CA TYR A 135 2.28 -5.16 -8.93
C TYR A 135 1.15 -5.61 -8.02
N VAL A 136 1.46 -5.82 -6.75
CA VAL A 136 0.51 -6.34 -5.76
C VAL A 136 0.21 -5.25 -4.73
N PRO A 137 -1.07 -4.88 -4.52
CA PRO A 137 -1.45 -3.97 -3.45
C PRO A 137 -1.03 -4.52 -2.08
N ASN A 138 -0.45 -3.67 -1.23
CA ASN A 138 0.06 -4.11 0.07
C ASN A 138 -1.04 -4.69 0.98
N SER A 139 -2.27 -4.13 0.89
CA SER A 139 -3.43 -4.62 1.65
C SER A 139 -3.79 -6.07 1.34
N LEU A 140 -3.43 -6.59 0.17
CA LEU A 140 -3.67 -7.96 -0.20
C LEU A 140 -2.90 -8.93 0.69
N PHE A 141 -1.65 -8.59 1.06
CA PHE A 141 -0.81 -9.42 1.93
C PHE A 141 -1.36 -9.59 3.35
N SER A 142 -2.27 -8.71 3.79
CA SER A 142 -2.95 -8.84 5.08
C SER A 142 -4.08 -9.87 5.08
N SER A 143 -4.48 -10.37 3.90
CA SER A 143 -5.63 -11.26 3.72
C SER A 143 -5.31 -12.60 3.04
N ILE A 144 -4.07 -12.81 2.63
CA ILE A 144 -3.60 -14.03 1.97
C ILE A 144 -2.49 -14.70 2.76
N SER A 145 -2.34 -16.02 2.55
CA SER A 145 -1.19 -16.76 3.06
C SER A 145 0.04 -16.48 2.20
N VAL A 146 1.17 -16.19 2.84
CA VAL A 146 2.44 -15.96 2.15
C VAL A 146 3.46 -16.98 2.64
N GLU A 147 3.95 -17.78 1.72
CA GLU A 147 5.08 -18.66 1.93
C GLU A 147 6.38 -17.95 1.52
N ASN A 148 7.42 -18.14 2.32
CA ASN A 148 8.76 -17.64 1.99
C ASN A 148 9.73 -18.83 1.86
N PRO A 149 9.85 -19.45 0.68
CA PRO A 149 10.74 -20.58 0.47
C PRO A 149 12.22 -20.22 0.68
N GLY A 150 12.60 -18.95 0.56
CA GLY A 150 13.96 -18.49 0.83
C GLY A 150 14.38 -18.57 2.30
N ARG A 151 13.41 -18.68 3.22
CA ARG A 151 13.65 -18.82 4.68
C ARG A 151 13.41 -20.25 5.20
N MET A 152 13.35 -21.26 4.32
CA MET A 152 13.22 -22.65 4.73
C MET A 152 14.48 -23.09 5.51
N THR A 153 14.25 -23.73 6.65
CA THR A 153 15.34 -24.39 7.40
C THR A 153 15.71 -25.75 6.81
N ASN A 154 14.71 -26.47 6.33
CA ASN A 154 14.86 -27.80 5.73
C ASN A 154 13.98 -27.92 4.51
N ARG A 155 14.49 -28.57 3.46
CA ARG A 155 13.72 -28.85 2.25
C ARG A 155 13.24 -30.31 2.27
N ARG A 156 11.93 -30.51 2.22
CA ARG A 156 11.35 -31.85 2.06
C ARG A 156 11.53 -32.28 0.61
N ILE A 157 12.21 -33.39 0.42
CA ILE A 157 12.30 -34.10 -0.88
C ILE A 157 11.33 -35.28 -0.80
N THR A 158 10.35 -35.30 -1.68
CA THR A 158 9.42 -36.43 -1.85
C THR A 158 9.50 -36.88 -3.28
N THR A 159 9.91 -38.11 -3.49
CA THR A 159 9.97 -38.73 -4.81
C THR A 159 9.33 -40.12 -4.77
N THR A 160 8.73 -40.53 -5.87
CA THR A 160 8.20 -41.88 -6.04
C THR A 160 9.12 -42.61 -6.96
N ILE A 161 9.69 -43.71 -6.48
CA ILE A 161 10.56 -44.56 -7.25
C ILE A 161 9.71 -45.72 -7.78
N GLY A 162 9.58 -45.83 -9.11
CA GLY A 162 8.90 -46.95 -9.77
C GLY A 162 9.83 -48.18 -9.84
N LEU A 163 9.33 -49.28 -9.37
CA LEU A 163 10.03 -50.57 -9.49
C LEU A 163 9.39 -51.44 -10.59
N ARG A 164 10.20 -52.27 -11.26
CA ARG A 164 9.69 -53.26 -12.19
C ARG A 164 8.98 -54.36 -11.41
N TYR A 165 7.94 -54.94 -12.00
CA TYR A 165 7.22 -56.06 -11.39
C TYR A 165 8.12 -57.27 -11.05
N GLU A 166 9.17 -57.51 -11.84
CA GLU A 166 10.16 -58.55 -11.61
C GLU A 166 10.98 -58.36 -10.34
N ASP A 167 11.17 -57.11 -9.90
CA ASP A 167 11.93 -56.73 -8.71
C ASP A 167 11.04 -56.61 -7.45
N ALA A 168 9.76 -56.92 -7.54
CA ALA A 168 8.82 -56.82 -6.42
C ALA A 168 9.25 -57.64 -5.18
N ALA A 169 9.90 -58.78 -5.39
CA ALA A 169 10.44 -59.60 -4.30
C ALA A 169 11.63 -58.94 -3.55
N LYS A 170 12.29 -57.94 -4.16
CA LYS A 170 13.47 -57.25 -3.60
C LYS A 170 13.13 -55.91 -2.95
N VAL A 171 11.86 -55.56 -2.84
CA VAL A 171 11.40 -54.26 -2.31
C VAL A 171 12.03 -53.94 -0.93
N GLY A 172 12.13 -54.94 -0.05
CA GLY A 172 12.72 -54.74 1.28
C GLY A 172 14.18 -54.30 1.22
N VAL A 173 14.97 -54.93 0.39
CA VAL A 173 16.41 -54.62 0.21
C VAL A 173 16.58 -53.23 -0.42
N ILE A 174 15.72 -52.90 -1.42
CA ILE A 174 15.77 -51.58 -2.08
C ILE A 174 15.38 -50.44 -1.12
N VAL A 175 14.37 -50.66 -0.28
CA VAL A 175 13.95 -49.67 0.73
C VAL A 175 15.04 -49.43 1.74
N GLU A 176 15.75 -50.48 2.18
CA GLU A 176 16.88 -50.34 3.12
C GLU A 176 18.04 -49.57 2.48
N ALA A 177 18.40 -49.89 1.26
CA ALA A 177 19.46 -49.20 0.51
C ALA A 177 19.14 -47.69 0.20
N VAL A 178 17.86 -47.33 0.16
CA VAL A 178 17.45 -45.91 -0.03
C VAL A 178 17.43 -45.13 1.30
N ARG A 179 17.37 -45.84 2.45
CA ARG A 179 17.42 -45.24 3.78
C ARG A 179 18.81 -44.83 4.24
N GLU A 180 19.85 -45.46 3.76
CA GLU A 180 21.26 -45.11 3.99
C GLU A 180 21.64 -43.84 3.17
#